data_c3fd49628d9aa81306068f7012d27130
#
_entry.id   c3fd49628d9aa81306068f7012d27130
#
_cell.length_a   1.000
_cell.length_b   1.000
_cell.length_c   1.000
_cell.angle_alpha   90.00
_cell.angle_beta   90.00
_cell.angle_gamma   90.00
#
_symmetry.space_group_name_H-M   'P 1'
#
loop_
_entity.id
_entity.type
_entity.pdbx_description
1 polymer ?
#
loop_
_entity_poly.entity_id
_entity_poly.type
_entity_poly.pdbx_seq_one_letter_code
_entity_poly.pdbx_strand_id
1 'polypeptide(L)'
;MNSSDVSELLIFSGSSNVGLTDKICQYLNVKKGLISRKIFSDGEIWIKFKENIRGRDVYLVQSTMPPAENLMELLIMLDAAKRSSARRVTAVIPYYGYARQDRKDQPRVAVTAKLVADILTKAGADKVITMDLHAAQIQGFFDIPLDHLYASPLYTDEFENKKENLVVVSPDVGGIKIARSYARKLDAGLVLIDKRRPEHNQAEVMNIIGDVEGKNVLIVDDLIDTAGTFVAAVSALKKLGADKIYGAVTHALLSGNAIERVENSAIDELYVSDTIPLNNLAPNSKIKIKTSAALFAESIIRSHHSESISSLFEIDKS
;
A
#
# COMPACT_ATOMS: atom_id res chain seq x y z
N MET A 1 -22.16 14.87 -13.53
CA MET A 1 -22.03 15.09 -12.07
C MET A 1 -22.68 16.43 -11.74
N ASN A 2 -23.64 16.45 -10.83
CA ASN A 2 -24.23 17.70 -10.38
C ASN A 2 -23.21 18.48 -9.54
N SER A 3 -22.94 19.73 -9.87
CA SER A 3 -21.96 20.59 -9.19
C SER A 3 -22.24 20.82 -7.69
N SER A 4 -23.45 20.53 -7.21
CA SER A 4 -23.83 20.64 -5.79
C SER A 4 -23.34 19.48 -4.92
N ASP A 5 -23.17 18.26 -5.47
CA ASP A 5 -22.77 17.08 -4.70
C ASP A 5 -21.28 17.10 -4.32
N VAL A 6 -20.41 17.52 -5.23
CA VAL A 6 -18.95 17.62 -4.98
C VAL A 6 -18.61 18.75 -4.01
N SER A 7 -19.53 19.73 -3.80
CA SER A 7 -19.30 20.86 -2.89
C SER A 7 -19.20 20.47 -1.40
N GLU A 8 -19.64 19.27 -1.03
CA GLU A 8 -19.56 18.77 0.35
C GLU A 8 -18.30 17.92 0.63
N LEU A 9 -17.58 17.48 -0.41
CA LEU A 9 -16.37 16.70 -0.33
C LEU A 9 -15.15 17.60 -0.08
N LEU A 10 -14.40 17.32 0.97
CA LEU A 10 -13.13 18.00 1.27
C LEU A 10 -12.01 16.99 1.47
N ILE A 11 -10.90 17.17 0.75
CA ILE A 11 -9.73 16.30 0.83
C ILE A 11 -8.57 17.11 1.38
N PHE A 12 -7.97 16.64 2.49
CA PHE A 12 -6.80 17.24 3.11
C PHE A 12 -5.63 16.28 3.09
N SER A 13 -4.42 16.82 2.94
CA SER A 13 -3.19 16.07 3.01
C SER A 13 -2.53 16.24 4.36
N GLY A 14 -2.12 15.12 4.97
CA GLY A 14 -1.03 15.16 5.91
C GLY A 14 0.32 15.32 5.20
N SER A 15 1.40 15.33 5.97
CA SER A 15 2.74 15.64 5.44
C SER A 15 3.45 14.47 4.79
N SER A 16 3.02 13.22 5.05
CA SER A 16 3.77 12.03 4.66
C SER A 16 3.73 11.73 3.16
N ASN A 17 2.63 12.13 2.45
CA ASN A 17 2.48 11.84 1.02
C ASN A 17 1.63 12.90 0.30
N VAL A 18 2.13 14.13 0.29
CA VAL A 18 1.43 15.27 -0.35
C VAL A 18 1.26 15.05 -1.85
N GLY A 19 2.28 14.48 -2.53
CA GLY A 19 2.25 14.25 -3.96
C GLY A 19 1.12 13.31 -4.41
N LEU A 20 0.83 12.26 -3.64
CA LEU A 20 -0.31 11.37 -3.92
C LEU A 20 -1.64 12.12 -3.73
N THR A 21 -1.77 12.91 -2.66
CA THR A 21 -2.98 13.71 -2.43
C THR A 21 -3.23 14.69 -3.55
N ASP A 22 -2.17 15.35 -4.05
CA ASP A 22 -2.29 16.28 -5.19
C ASP A 22 -2.81 15.57 -6.44
N LYS A 23 -2.29 14.38 -6.75
CA LYS A 23 -2.77 13.57 -7.89
C LYS A 23 -4.22 13.10 -7.69
N ILE A 24 -4.62 12.71 -6.49
CA ILE A 24 -6.01 12.34 -6.16
C ILE A 24 -6.94 13.54 -6.42
N CYS A 25 -6.59 14.72 -5.91
CA CYS A 25 -7.37 15.93 -6.12
C CYS A 25 -7.44 16.32 -7.61
N GLN A 26 -6.34 16.17 -8.34
CA GLN A 26 -6.30 16.41 -9.78
C GLN A 26 -7.23 15.45 -10.54
N TYR A 27 -7.22 14.15 -10.21
CA TYR A 27 -8.09 13.16 -10.83
C TYR A 27 -9.57 13.46 -10.61
N LEU A 28 -9.93 13.88 -9.40
CA LEU A 28 -11.30 14.26 -9.04
C LEU A 28 -11.71 15.67 -9.51
N ASN A 29 -10.77 16.45 -10.03
CA ASN A 29 -10.94 17.86 -10.38
C ASN A 29 -11.47 18.69 -9.20
N VAL A 30 -10.93 18.45 -8.01
CA VAL A 30 -11.25 19.19 -6.77
C VAL A 30 -10.01 19.90 -6.22
N LYS A 31 -10.23 20.99 -5.48
CA LYS A 31 -9.14 21.67 -4.78
C LYS A 31 -8.78 20.91 -3.52
N LYS A 32 -7.47 20.72 -3.30
CA LYS A 32 -6.96 20.24 -2.01
C LYS A 32 -7.28 21.24 -0.92
N GLY A 33 -7.85 20.78 0.18
CA GLY A 33 -8.19 21.59 1.34
C GLY A 33 -6.95 22.19 2.01
N LEU A 34 -7.09 23.37 2.57
CA LEU A 34 -6.01 24.10 3.21
C LEU A 34 -5.88 23.71 4.69
N ILE A 35 -4.73 23.17 5.05
CA ILE A 35 -4.37 22.82 6.42
C ILE A 35 -3.07 23.53 6.81
N SER A 36 -3.00 24.01 8.03
CA SER A 36 -1.76 24.55 8.60
C SER A 36 -1.18 23.51 9.55
N ARG A 37 0.06 23.13 9.30
CA ARG A 37 0.86 22.25 10.16
C ARG A 37 2.02 23.06 10.73
N LYS A 38 2.26 22.94 12.04
CA LYS A 38 3.42 23.49 12.73
C LYS A 38 4.03 22.41 13.59
N ILE A 39 5.33 22.48 13.76
CA ILE A 39 6.06 21.71 14.77
C ILE A 39 6.60 22.75 15.75
N PHE A 40 6.30 22.57 17.04
CA PHE A 40 6.84 23.39 18.09
C PHE A 40 8.33 23.05 18.35
N SER A 41 9.01 23.88 19.11
CA SER A 41 10.44 23.70 19.39
C SER A 41 10.78 22.44 20.17
N ASP A 42 9.81 21.90 20.89
CA ASP A 42 9.87 20.60 21.61
C ASP A 42 9.54 19.39 20.74
N GLY A 43 9.11 19.61 19.47
CA GLY A 43 8.73 18.57 18.52
C GLY A 43 7.23 18.26 18.44
N GLU A 44 6.39 18.87 19.27
CA GLU A 44 4.95 18.63 19.21
C GLU A 44 4.34 19.16 17.90
N ILE A 45 3.40 18.36 17.35
CA ILE A 45 2.69 18.70 16.11
C ILE A 45 1.41 19.45 16.44
N TRP A 46 1.19 20.55 15.74
CA TRP A 46 -0.02 21.34 15.80
C TRP A 46 -0.69 21.41 14.43
N ILE A 47 -2.02 21.21 14.36
CA ILE A 47 -2.81 21.18 13.14
C ILE A 47 -3.97 22.17 13.23
N LYS A 48 -4.25 22.86 12.11
CA LYS A 48 -5.42 23.73 11.96
C LYS A 48 -5.98 23.65 10.53
N PHE A 49 -7.23 23.27 10.38
CA PHE A 49 -7.97 23.46 9.13
C PHE A 49 -8.20 24.97 8.90
N LYS A 50 -7.90 25.44 7.68
CA LYS A 50 -8.08 26.86 7.30
C LYS A 50 -9.41 27.14 6.63
N GLU A 51 -10.24 26.12 6.48
CA GLU A 51 -11.56 26.15 5.86
C GLU A 51 -12.63 25.71 6.84
N ASN A 52 -13.88 26.08 6.56
CA ASN A 52 -15.01 25.60 7.32
C ASN A 52 -15.34 24.16 6.88
N ILE A 53 -15.12 23.21 7.77
CA ILE A 53 -15.37 21.77 7.54
C ILE A 53 -16.63 21.27 8.25
N ARG A 54 -17.38 22.15 8.92
CA ARG A 54 -18.62 21.79 9.64
C ARG A 54 -19.66 21.21 8.69
N GLY A 55 -20.18 20.04 9.03
CA GLY A 55 -21.18 19.34 8.25
C GLY A 55 -20.67 18.75 6.92
N ARG A 56 -19.36 18.79 6.65
CA ARG A 56 -18.75 18.28 5.43
C ARG A 56 -18.26 16.84 5.57
N ASP A 57 -18.14 16.16 4.43
CA ASP A 57 -17.42 14.90 4.30
C ASP A 57 -15.91 15.19 4.15
N VAL A 58 -15.15 14.79 5.13
CA VAL A 58 -13.70 15.08 5.22
C VAL A 58 -12.89 13.83 5.00
N TYR A 59 -11.98 13.86 4.03
CA TYR A 59 -11.04 12.80 3.72
C TYR A 59 -9.63 13.27 4.08
N LEU A 60 -8.96 12.53 4.97
CA LEU A 60 -7.62 12.84 5.46
C LEU A 60 -6.64 11.83 4.88
N VAL A 61 -5.82 12.27 3.92
CA VAL A 61 -4.86 11.38 3.24
C VAL A 61 -3.52 11.45 3.94
N GLN A 62 -3.10 10.35 4.55
CA GLN A 62 -1.82 10.23 5.27
C GLN A 62 -1.33 8.78 5.30
N SER A 63 -0.20 8.49 4.69
CA SER A 63 0.49 7.21 4.87
C SER A 63 1.18 7.17 6.24
N THR A 64 1.07 6.04 6.94
CA THR A 64 1.55 5.93 8.32
C THR A 64 2.86 5.12 8.44
N MET A 65 3.72 5.18 7.38
CA MET A 65 5.08 4.67 7.48
C MET A 65 5.89 5.43 8.54
N PRO A 66 6.99 4.86 9.04
CA PRO A 66 7.91 5.59 9.92
C PRO A 66 8.36 6.92 9.31
N PRO A 67 8.59 7.95 10.13
CA PRO A 67 8.61 7.91 11.58
C PRO A 67 7.20 7.91 12.21
N ALA A 68 7.07 7.55 13.48
CA ALA A 68 5.78 7.41 14.18
C ALA A 68 4.95 8.70 14.20
N GLU A 69 5.58 9.83 14.01
CA GLU A 69 4.97 11.15 13.89
C GLU A 69 3.96 11.22 12.73
N ASN A 70 4.13 10.41 11.68
CA ASN A 70 3.14 10.33 10.60
C ASN A 70 1.79 9.78 11.09
N LEU A 71 1.83 8.79 11.99
CA LEU A 71 0.62 8.29 12.65
C LEU A 71 0.07 9.33 13.62
N MET A 72 0.92 9.94 14.45
CA MET A 72 0.50 10.98 15.40
C MET A 72 -0.14 12.17 14.68
N GLU A 73 0.41 12.61 13.57
CA GLU A 73 -0.16 13.67 12.74
C GLU A 73 -1.59 13.32 12.29
N LEU A 74 -1.81 12.09 11.79
CA LEU A 74 -3.13 11.63 11.39
C LEU A 74 -4.12 11.64 12.56
N LEU A 75 -3.71 11.19 13.75
CA LEU A 75 -4.56 11.20 14.95
C LEU A 75 -4.99 12.63 15.33
N ILE A 76 -4.06 13.58 15.28
CA ILE A 76 -4.34 15.00 15.54
C ILE A 76 -5.28 15.58 14.48
N MET A 77 -5.12 15.22 13.20
CA MET A 77 -6.03 15.64 12.11
C MET A 77 -7.44 15.10 12.34
N LEU A 78 -7.59 13.83 12.75
CA LEU A 78 -8.87 13.20 13.04
C LEU A 78 -9.58 13.91 14.20
N ASP A 79 -8.91 14.12 15.33
CA ASP A 79 -9.46 14.81 16.49
C ASP A 79 -9.89 16.26 16.14
N ALA A 80 -9.03 16.98 15.41
CA ALA A 80 -9.34 18.34 14.99
C ALA A 80 -10.56 18.39 14.05
N ALA A 81 -10.72 17.42 13.14
CA ALA A 81 -11.89 17.33 12.25
C ALA A 81 -13.18 17.06 13.03
N LYS A 82 -13.15 16.11 13.98
CA LYS A 82 -14.30 15.80 14.83
C LYS A 82 -14.70 17.00 15.69
N ARG A 83 -13.74 17.68 16.34
CA ARG A 83 -14.00 18.90 17.13
C ARG A 83 -14.51 20.07 16.29
N SER A 84 -14.20 20.07 15.00
CA SER A 84 -14.73 21.06 14.04
C SER A 84 -16.09 20.68 13.48
N SER A 85 -16.73 19.62 14.01
CA SER A 85 -18.07 19.14 13.61
C SER A 85 -18.17 18.72 12.15
N ALA A 86 -17.13 18.08 11.59
CA ALA A 86 -17.25 17.40 10.31
C ALA A 86 -18.37 16.35 10.38
N ARG A 87 -19.13 16.16 9.29
CA ARG A 87 -20.23 15.18 9.22
C ARG A 87 -19.70 13.76 9.30
N ARG A 88 -18.71 13.47 8.49
CA ARG A 88 -18.00 12.18 8.41
C ARG A 88 -16.52 12.43 8.19
N VAL A 89 -15.67 11.69 8.90
CA VAL A 89 -14.20 11.79 8.75
C VAL A 89 -13.68 10.44 8.30
N THR A 90 -13.16 10.38 7.08
CA THR A 90 -12.55 9.19 6.51
C THR A 90 -11.02 9.30 6.54
N ALA A 91 -10.36 8.38 7.22
CA ALA A 91 -8.91 8.24 7.16
C ALA A 91 -8.53 7.47 5.89
N VAL A 92 -7.89 8.15 4.94
CA VAL A 92 -7.33 7.52 3.73
C VAL A 92 -5.85 7.26 4.02
N ILE A 93 -5.52 5.98 4.21
CA ILE A 93 -4.20 5.53 4.65
C ILE A 93 -3.58 4.67 3.54
N PRO A 94 -2.88 5.27 2.56
CA PRO A 94 -2.33 4.52 1.44
C PRO A 94 -1.41 3.38 1.88
N TYR A 95 -0.57 3.62 2.89
CA TYR A 95 0.20 2.61 3.58
C TYR A 95 -0.15 2.58 5.07
N TYR A 96 -0.68 1.45 5.53
CA TYR A 96 -1.02 1.21 6.92
C TYR A 96 0.20 0.68 7.68
N GLY A 97 0.85 1.55 8.42
CA GLY A 97 2.01 1.21 9.25
C GLY A 97 1.66 0.21 10.35
N TYR A 98 2.67 -0.54 10.81
CA TYR A 98 2.54 -1.61 11.82
C TYR A 98 1.71 -2.83 11.38
N ALA A 99 1.26 -2.91 10.14
CA ALA A 99 0.47 -4.04 9.62
C ALA A 99 1.16 -5.39 9.77
N ARG A 100 2.51 -5.45 9.78
CA ARG A 100 3.28 -6.68 9.98
C ARG A 100 3.21 -7.25 11.40
N GLN A 101 2.66 -6.48 12.36
CA GLN A 101 2.45 -6.90 13.76
C GLN A 101 0.97 -7.23 13.99
N ASP A 102 0.41 -8.09 13.14
CA ASP A 102 -1.01 -8.49 13.12
C ASP A 102 -1.34 -9.66 14.04
N ARG A 103 -0.31 -10.34 14.56
CA ARG A 103 -0.44 -11.50 15.45
C ARG A 103 0.73 -11.58 16.42
N LYS A 104 0.57 -12.40 17.45
CA LYS A 104 1.68 -12.76 18.35
C LYS A 104 2.52 -13.85 17.68
N ASP A 105 3.69 -13.49 17.19
CA ASP A 105 4.70 -14.42 16.64
C ASP A 105 5.54 -15.07 17.74
N GLN A 106 5.55 -14.47 18.94
CA GLN A 106 6.22 -14.96 20.13
C GLN A 106 5.50 -14.48 21.41
N PRO A 107 5.83 -15.08 22.58
CA PRO A 107 5.25 -14.65 23.84
C PRO A 107 5.59 -13.19 24.18
N ARG A 108 4.65 -12.47 24.82
CA ARG A 108 4.83 -11.13 25.41
C ARG A 108 5.03 -10.00 24.39
N VAL A 109 4.64 -10.19 23.13
CA VAL A 109 4.63 -9.14 22.12
C VAL A 109 3.24 -8.53 21.97
N ALA A 110 3.19 -7.32 21.44
CA ALA A 110 1.94 -6.63 21.10
C ALA A 110 1.33 -7.16 19.78
N VAL A 111 0.03 -6.90 19.58
CA VAL A 111 -0.63 -6.93 18.28
C VAL A 111 -0.83 -5.47 17.86
N THR A 112 0.24 -4.84 17.35
CA THR A 112 0.28 -3.39 17.14
C THR A 112 -0.66 -2.95 16.03
N ALA A 113 -0.92 -3.81 15.02
CA ALA A 113 -1.92 -3.52 14.00
C ALA A 113 -3.33 -3.29 14.60
N LYS A 114 -3.72 -4.06 15.64
CA LYS A 114 -4.98 -3.85 16.38
C LYS A 114 -4.94 -2.57 17.21
N LEU A 115 -3.84 -2.32 17.91
CA LEU A 115 -3.69 -1.08 18.69
C LEU A 115 -3.86 0.16 17.79
N VAL A 116 -3.23 0.18 16.60
CA VAL A 116 -3.35 1.30 15.66
C VAL A 116 -4.80 1.45 15.17
N ALA A 117 -5.51 0.35 14.88
CA ALA A 117 -6.93 0.40 14.49
C ALA A 117 -7.80 1.03 15.59
N ASP A 118 -7.56 0.66 16.87
CA ASP A 118 -8.31 1.18 18.00
C ASP A 118 -8.08 2.68 18.22
N ILE A 119 -6.82 3.13 18.16
CA ILE A 119 -6.51 4.55 18.38
C ILE A 119 -7.01 5.43 17.22
N LEU A 120 -6.99 4.95 15.96
CA LEU A 120 -7.59 5.66 14.82
C LEU A 120 -9.10 5.84 15.01
N THR A 121 -9.79 4.77 15.39
CA THR A 121 -11.23 4.80 15.69
C THR A 121 -11.52 5.76 16.84
N LYS A 122 -10.75 5.67 17.92
CA LYS A 122 -10.91 6.53 19.09
C LYS A 122 -10.60 8.00 18.82
N ALA A 123 -9.63 8.27 17.94
CA ALA A 123 -9.28 9.63 17.52
C ALA A 123 -10.38 10.29 16.66
N GLY A 124 -11.31 9.50 16.11
CA GLY A 124 -12.48 10.04 15.43
C GLY A 124 -12.60 9.66 13.95
N ALA A 125 -11.91 8.63 13.50
CA ALA A 125 -12.20 8.06 12.18
C ALA A 125 -13.60 7.43 12.19
N ASP A 126 -14.43 7.79 11.22
CA ASP A 126 -15.73 7.16 10.98
C ASP A 126 -15.60 6.02 9.93
N LYS A 127 -14.55 6.05 9.14
CA LYS A 127 -14.23 5.07 8.10
C LYS A 127 -12.73 5.09 7.79
N VAL A 128 -12.20 3.97 7.32
CA VAL A 128 -10.83 3.85 6.80
C VAL A 128 -10.86 3.41 5.34
N ILE A 129 -10.00 3.99 4.51
CA ILE A 129 -9.67 3.50 3.17
C ILE A 129 -8.17 3.21 3.15
N THR A 130 -7.79 2.00 2.78
CA THR A 130 -6.37 1.59 2.72
C THR A 130 -6.12 0.63 1.56
N MET A 131 -4.85 0.40 1.22
CA MET A 131 -4.46 -0.47 0.11
C MET A 131 -3.58 -1.61 0.62
N ASP A 132 -3.75 -2.81 0.08
CA ASP A 132 -2.97 -4.04 0.30
C ASP A 132 -2.44 -4.19 1.74
N LEU A 133 -3.36 -4.42 2.68
CA LEU A 133 -3.00 -4.77 4.06
C LEU A 133 -2.14 -6.04 4.06
N HIS A 134 -1.04 -6.03 4.82
CA HIS A 134 -0.12 -7.17 4.97
C HIS A 134 -0.84 -8.50 5.25
N ALA A 135 -1.95 -8.42 5.97
CA ALA A 135 -2.83 -9.55 6.22
C ALA A 135 -4.28 -9.09 6.11
N ALA A 136 -5.06 -9.73 5.24
CA ALA A 136 -6.45 -9.34 4.98
C ALA A 136 -7.34 -9.35 6.24
N GLN A 137 -7.04 -10.20 7.21
CA GLN A 137 -7.77 -10.26 8.48
C GLN A 137 -7.64 -9.00 9.35
N ILE A 138 -6.67 -8.10 9.08
CA ILE A 138 -6.55 -6.80 9.77
C ILE A 138 -7.84 -5.97 9.60
N GLN A 139 -8.60 -6.18 8.53
CA GLN A 139 -9.91 -5.56 8.34
C GLN A 139 -10.85 -5.82 9.55
N GLY A 140 -10.76 -7.01 10.14
CA GLY A 140 -11.53 -7.38 11.34
C GLY A 140 -11.04 -6.74 12.65
N PHE A 141 -9.94 -5.97 12.63
CA PHE A 141 -9.47 -5.23 13.81
C PHE A 141 -10.18 -3.89 13.99
N PHE A 142 -10.87 -3.42 12.95
CA PHE A 142 -11.59 -2.16 12.97
C PHE A 142 -13.05 -2.38 13.38
N ASP A 143 -13.54 -1.60 14.32
CA ASP A 143 -14.95 -1.53 14.71
C ASP A 143 -15.74 -0.53 13.86
N ILE A 144 -15.09 0.08 12.87
CA ILE A 144 -15.65 1.00 11.88
C ILE A 144 -15.48 0.42 10.47
N PRO A 145 -16.27 0.86 9.48
CA PRO A 145 -16.12 0.41 8.09
C PRO A 145 -14.71 0.65 7.57
N LEU A 146 -14.18 -0.36 6.87
CA LEU A 146 -12.90 -0.29 6.18
C LEU A 146 -13.05 -0.72 4.73
N ASP A 147 -12.63 0.13 3.80
CA ASP A 147 -12.48 -0.18 2.39
C ASP A 147 -11.04 -0.62 2.11
N HIS A 148 -10.88 -1.89 1.77
CA HIS A 148 -9.59 -2.48 1.42
C HIS A 148 -9.41 -2.49 -0.10
N LEU A 149 -8.54 -1.63 -0.61
CA LEU A 149 -8.19 -1.55 -2.02
C LEU A 149 -7.08 -2.55 -2.35
N TYR A 150 -7.04 -3.00 -3.60
CA TYR A 150 -5.99 -3.87 -4.12
C TYR A 150 -5.21 -3.16 -5.22
N ALA A 151 -3.87 -3.21 -5.16
CA ALA A 151 -3.01 -2.57 -6.14
C ALA A 151 -2.88 -3.37 -7.45
N SER A 152 -3.36 -4.61 -7.51
CA SER A 152 -3.21 -5.45 -8.70
C SER A 152 -3.63 -4.77 -10.02
N PRO A 153 -4.69 -3.95 -10.11
CA PRO A 153 -5.01 -3.24 -11.36
C PRO A 153 -3.93 -2.26 -11.83
N LEU A 154 -3.07 -1.75 -10.93
CA LEU A 154 -1.99 -0.83 -11.30
C LEU A 154 -0.92 -1.51 -12.15
N TYR A 155 -0.80 -2.83 -12.04
CA TYR A 155 0.29 -3.59 -12.62
C TYR A 155 -0.16 -4.54 -13.73
N THR A 156 -1.38 -5.10 -13.65
CA THR A 156 -1.85 -6.08 -14.63
C THR A 156 -1.83 -5.56 -16.06
N ASP A 157 -2.20 -4.30 -16.29
CA ASP A 157 -2.18 -3.69 -17.62
C ASP A 157 -0.77 -3.64 -18.23
N GLU A 158 0.26 -3.46 -17.39
CA GLU A 158 1.67 -3.45 -17.83
C GLU A 158 2.10 -4.83 -18.33
N PHE A 159 1.54 -5.90 -17.77
CA PHE A 159 1.89 -7.27 -18.11
C PHE A 159 1.00 -7.90 -19.17
N GLU A 160 -0.10 -7.24 -19.58
CA GLU A 160 -0.94 -7.72 -20.70
C GLU A 160 -0.14 -7.98 -21.98
N ASN A 161 0.82 -7.12 -22.29
CA ASN A 161 1.70 -7.24 -23.46
C ASN A 161 2.97 -8.09 -23.19
N LYS A 162 3.15 -8.59 -21.96
CA LYS A 162 4.31 -9.39 -21.52
C LYS A 162 3.90 -10.80 -21.13
N LYS A 163 2.68 -11.25 -21.47
CA LYS A 163 2.09 -12.54 -21.06
C LYS A 163 2.80 -13.75 -21.64
N GLU A 164 3.46 -13.61 -22.77
CA GLU A 164 4.09 -14.74 -23.43
C GLU A 164 5.09 -15.39 -22.47
N ASN A 165 4.83 -16.66 -22.19
CA ASN A 165 5.65 -17.48 -21.31
C ASN A 165 5.82 -16.93 -19.87
N LEU A 166 4.81 -16.18 -19.37
CA LEU A 166 4.82 -15.55 -18.03
C LEU A 166 4.41 -16.54 -16.94
N VAL A 167 5.13 -16.52 -15.83
CA VAL A 167 4.71 -17.17 -14.57
C VAL A 167 4.75 -16.15 -13.43
N VAL A 168 3.75 -16.24 -12.54
CA VAL A 168 3.70 -15.41 -11.33
C VAL A 168 4.33 -16.16 -10.18
N VAL A 169 5.18 -15.50 -9.42
CA VAL A 169 5.90 -16.08 -8.30
C VAL A 169 5.47 -15.43 -6.98
N SER A 170 5.08 -16.28 -6.02
CA SER A 170 4.97 -15.87 -4.63
C SER A 170 6.32 -16.02 -3.94
N PRO A 171 6.88 -14.95 -3.33
CA PRO A 171 8.18 -15.00 -2.67
C PRO A 171 8.15 -15.78 -1.35
N ASP A 172 6.97 -16.11 -0.82
CA ASP A 172 6.76 -16.94 0.36
C ASP A 172 5.34 -17.53 0.40
N VAL A 173 5.07 -18.38 1.40
CA VAL A 173 3.76 -19.03 1.58
C VAL A 173 2.65 -18.01 1.95
N GLY A 174 3.00 -16.91 2.63
CA GLY A 174 2.04 -15.87 3.04
C GLY A 174 1.45 -15.11 1.86
N GLY A 175 2.26 -14.82 0.84
CA GLY A 175 1.88 -14.07 -0.37
C GLY A 175 1.11 -14.89 -1.42
N ILE A 176 0.90 -16.20 -1.22
CA ILE A 176 0.34 -17.10 -2.25
C ILE A 176 -1.05 -16.66 -2.75
N LYS A 177 -1.89 -16.04 -1.89
CA LYS A 177 -3.21 -15.56 -2.28
C LYS A 177 -3.12 -14.38 -3.24
N ILE A 178 -2.19 -13.47 -2.99
CA ILE A 178 -1.90 -12.33 -3.86
C ILE A 178 -1.39 -12.84 -5.21
N ALA A 179 -0.37 -13.70 -5.20
CA ALA A 179 0.22 -14.27 -6.41
C ALA A 179 -0.81 -15.04 -7.25
N ARG A 180 -1.71 -15.81 -6.62
CA ARG A 180 -2.79 -16.51 -7.32
C ARG A 180 -3.77 -15.54 -7.99
N SER A 181 -4.09 -14.42 -7.38
CA SER A 181 -4.95 -13.39 -7.98
C SER A 181 -4.32 -12.81 -9.24
N TYR A 182 -3.01 -12.50 -9.20
CA TYR A 182 -2.26 -12.04 -10.38
C TYR A 182 -2.19 -13.11 -11.47
N ALA A 183 -1.84 -14.36 -11.11
CA ALA A 183 -1.76 -15.47 -12.05
C ALA A 183 -3.08 -15.68 -12.81
N ARG A 184 -4.22 -15.61 -12.09
CA ARG A 184 -5.55 -15.71 -12.71
C ARG A 184 -5.83 -14.53 -13.67
N LYS A 185 -5.57 -13.29 -13.25
CA LYS A 185 -5.84 -12.10 -14.08
C LYS A 185 -4.96 -12.07 -15.34
N LEU A 186 -3.75 -12.59 -15.26
CA LEU A 186 -2.78 -12.60 -16.35
C LEU A 186 -2.81 -13.90 -17.16
N ASP A 187 -3.70 -14.86 -16.81
CA ASP A 187 -3.73 -16.21 -17.40
C ASP A 187 -2.35 -16.87 -17.39
N ALA A 188 -1.64 -16.77 -16.28
CA ALA A 188 -0.25 -17.19 -16.11
C ALA A 188 -0.12 -18.34 -15.09
N GLY A 189 0.95 -19.13 -15.21
CA GLY A 189 1.29 -20.15 -14.24
C GLY A 189 1.64 -19.55 -12.87
N LEU A 190 1.51 -20.36 -11.80
CA LEU A 190 1.86 -19.96 -10.43
C LEU A 190 3.03 -20.79 -9.93
N VAL A 191 4.05 -20.11 -9.38
CA VAL A 191 5.23 -20.70 -8.77
C VAL A 191 5.35 -20.20 -7.33
N LEU A 192 5.78 -21.05 -6.41
CA LEU A 192 5.95 -20.71 -4.99
C LEU A 192 7.41 -20.89 -4.57
N ILE A 193 7.94 -19.91 -3.85
CA ILE A 193 9.21 -20.03 -3.14
C ILE A 193 8.92 -20.42 -1.69
N ASP A 194 9.25 -21.67 -1.31
CA ASP A 194 9.19 -22.15 0.06
C ASP A 194 10.56 -21.94 0.73
N LYS A 195 10.59 -21.04 1.70
CA LYS A 195 11.79 -20.69 2.47
C LYS A 195 11.84 -21.55 3.73
N ARG A 196 12.83 -22.41 3.83
CA ARG A 196 13.08 -23.19 5.04
C ARG A 196 14.36 -22.72 5.71
N ARG A 197 14.28 -22.41 6.99
CA ARG A 197 15.44 -22.24 7.86
C ARG A 197 15.65 -23.56 8.61
N PRO A 198 16.61 -24.39 8.20
CA PRO A 198 16.80 -25.71 8.81
C PRO A 198 17.20 -25.61 10.28
N GLU A 199 18.05 -24.63 10.66
CA GLU A 199 18.50 -24.36 12.05
C GLU A 199 19.08 -22.93 12.18
N HIS A 200 19.29 -22.45 13.41
CA HIS A 200 20.03 -21.22 13.70
C HIS A 200 21.46 -21.33 13.12
N ASN A 201 21.85 -20.37 12.26
CA ASN A 201 23.15 -20.24 11.57
C ASN A 201 23.36 -21.09 10.29
N GLN A 202 22.34 -21.71 9.70
CA GLN A 202 22.48 -22.31 8.37
C GLN A 202 21.94 -21.37 7.28
N ALA A 203 22.52 -21.49 6.07
CA ALA A 203 22.07 -20.74 4.90
C ALA A 203 20.59 -21.04 4.61
N GLU A 204 19.82 -19.99 4.30
CA GLU A 204 18.41 -20.11 3.96
C GLU A 204 18.27 -20.94 2.68
N VAL A 205 17.61 -22.11 2.77
CA VAL A 205 17.35 -22.96 1.61
C VAL A 205 16.03 -22.53 0.98
N MET A 206 16.10 -22.08 -0.26
CA MET A 206 14.92 -21.76 -1.06
C MET A 206 14.53 -22.98 -1.90
N ASN A 207 13.37 -23.56 -1.61
CA ASN A 207 12.78 -24.58 -2.45
C ASN A 207 11.74 -23.94 -3.38
N ILE A 208 11.95 -24.07 -4.70
CA ILE A 208 11.04 -23.48 -5.69
C ILE A 208 10.12 -24.58 -6.20
N ILE A 209 8.82 -24.38 -6.01
CA ILE A 209 7.76 -25.30 -6.42
C ILE A 209 7.12 -24.75 -7.69
N GLY A 210 7.36 -25.41 -8.80
CA GLY A 210 6.98 -25.01 -10.14
C GLY A 210 8.18 -24.86 -11.05
N ASP A 211 7.94 -24.58 -12.32
CA ASP A 211 8.97 -24.48 -13.35
C ASP A 211 9.12 -23.03 -13.83
N VAL A 212 10.36 -22.55 -13.92
CA VAL A 212 10.74 -21.18 -14.33
C VAL A 212 11.76 -21.16 -15.47
N GLU A 213 12.24 -22.34 -15.90
CA GLU A 213 13.28 -22.41 -16.93
C GLU A 213 12.78 -21.83 -18.27
N GLY A 214 13.52 -20.89 -18.83
CA GLY A 214 13.16 -20.18 -20.05
C GLY A 214 11.91 -19.32 -19.97
N LYS A 215 11.37 -19.06 -18.77
CA LYS A 215 10.13 -18.28 -18.58
C LYS A 215 10.41 -16.86 -18.10
N ASN A 216 9.50 -15.95 -18.46
CA ASN A 216 9.40 -14.65 -17.83
C ASN A 216 8.75 -14.81 -16.46
N VAL A 217 9.27 -14.13 -15.46
CA VAL A 217 8.83 -14.25 -14.07
C VAL A 217 8.32 -12.92 -13.55
N LEU A 218 7.16 -12.91 -12.91
CA LEU A 218 6.63 -11.78 -12.14
C LEU A 218 6.56 -12.15 -10.65
N ILE A 219 7.45 -11.59 -9.84
CA ILE A 219 7.39 -11.71 -8.38
C ILE A 219 6.41 -10.68 -7.84
N VAL A 220 5.41 -11.09 -7.07
CA VAL A 220 4.42 -10.19 -6.48
C VAL A 220 4.46 -10.25 -4.95
N ASP A 221 4.41 -9.08 -4.30
CA ASP A 221 4.40 -8.97 -2.84
C ASP A 221 3.62 -7.72 -2.41
N ASP A 222 3.18 -7.67 -1.14
CA ASP A 222 2.57 -6.48 -0.57
C ASP A 222 3.62 -5.41 -0.22
N LEU A 223 4.81 -5.82 0.20
CA LEU A 223 5.81 -4.90 0.76
C LEU A 223 7.25 -5.30 0.44
N ILE A 224 8.07 -4.31 0.13
CA ILE A 224 9.53 -4.44 0.07
C ILE A 224 10.19 -3.44 1.05
N ASP A 225 10.97 -3.97 2.00
CA ASP A 225 11.65 -3.17 3.03
C ASP A 225 13.15 -3.09 2.72
N THR A 226 13.98 -3.97 3.24
CA THR A 226 15.43 -3.98 3.02
C THR A 226 15.86 -4.61 1.69
N ALA A 227 14.93 -5.14 0.93
CA ALA A 227 15.10 -5.88 -0.33
C ALA A 227 15.96 -7.16 -0.26
N GLY A 228 16.49 -7.54 0.90
CA GLY A 228 17.36 -8.70 1.01
C GLY A 228 16.73 -10.00 0.53
N THR A 229 15.54 -10.31 1.06
CA THR A 229 14.75 -11.49 0.71
C THR A 229 14.32 -11.49 -0.76
N PHE A 230 13.89 -10.31 -1.24
CA PHE A 230 13.45 -10.14 -2.61
C PHE A 230 14.58 -10.39 -3.62
N VAL A 231 15.75 -9.80 -3.40
CA VAL A 231 16.94 -9.98 -4.25
C VAL A 231 17.46 -11.41 -4.19
N ALA A 232 17.39 -12.06 -3.03
CA ALA A 232 17.74 -13.48 -2.92
C ALA A 232 16.80 -14.37 -3.77
N ALA A 233 15.50 -14.08 -3.78
CA ALA A 233 14.53 -14.76 -4.64
C ALA A 233 14.85 -14.53 -6.13
N VAL A 234 15.14 -13.29 -6.53
CA VAL A 234 15.59 -12.96 -7.90
C VAL A 234 16.80 -13.78 -8.30
N SER A 235 17.81 -13.85 -7.44
CA SER A 235 19.04 -14.62 -7.71
C SER A 235 18.78 -16.13 -7.85
N ALA A 236 17.89 -16.69 -7.03
CA ALA A 236 17.51 -18.10 -7.10
C ALA A 236 16.78 -18.43 -8.41
N LEU A 237 15.80 -17.59 -8.79
CA LEU A 237 15.05 -17.74 -10.04
C LEU A 237 15.97 -17.64 -11.26
N LYS A 238 16.91 -16.70 -11.26
CA LYS A 238 17.88 -16.54 -12.36
C LYS A 238 18.78 -17.75 -12.51
N LYS A 239 19.24 -18.34 -11.39
CA LYS A 239 20.03 -19.58 -11.39
C LYS A 239 19.27 -20.79 -11.94
N LEU A 240 17.94 -20.80 -11.82
CA LEU A 240 17.07 -21.84 -12.37
C LEU A 240 16.64 -21.56 -13.83
N GLY A 241 17.29 -20.61 -14.50
CA GLY A 241 17.09 -20.37 -15.92
C GLY A 241 15.92 -19.46 -16.26
N ALA A 242 15.38 -18.67 -15.31
CA ALA A 242 14.40 -17.64 -15.65
C ALA A 242 14.97 -16.63 -16.66
N ASP A 243 14.20 -16.30 -17.71
CA ASP A 243 14.62 -15.39 -18.77
C ASP A 243 14.59 -13.94 -18.25
N LYS A 244 13.44 -13.33 -18.11
CA LYS A 244 13.28 -12.01 -17.53
C LYS A 244 12.62 -12.10 -16.16
N ILE A 245 13.04 -11.23 -15.25
CA ILE A 245 12.49 -11.18 -13.89
C ILE A 245 11.96 -9.79 -13.60
N TYR A 246 10.67 -9.72 -13.37
CA TYR A 246 9.94 -8.53 -12.96
C TYR A 246 9.48 -8.64 -11.52
N GLY A 247 9.27 -7.49 -10.89
CA GLY A 247 8.61 -7.39 -9.60
C GLY A 247 7.41 -6.47 -9.65
N ALA A 248 6.34 -6.78 -8.91
CA ALA A 248 5.25 -5.88 -8.63
C ALA A 248 4.98 -5.88 -7.12
N VAL A 249 5.29 -4.76 -6.48
CA VAL A 249 5.20 -4.63 -5.01
C VAL A 249 4.46 -3.35 -4.66
N THR A 250 3.46 -3.47 -3.80
CA THR A 250 2.59 -2.33 -3.48
C THR A 250 3.32 -1.29 -2.65
N HIS A 251 3.90 -1.70 -1.51
CA HIS A 251 4.50 -0.78 -0.56
C HIS A 251 6.03 -0.85 -0.59
N ALA A 252 6.64 0.19 -1.13
CA ALA A 252 8.09 0.28 -1.25
C ALA A 252 8.68 1.14 -0.13
N LEU A 253 8.99 0.52 1.03
CA LEU A 253 9.73 1.19 2.11
C LEU A 253 11.17 1.45 1.69
N LEU A 254 11.80 0.48 1.05
CA LEU A 254 13.17 0.55 0.51
C LEU A 254 14.18 1.12 1.51
N SER A 255 14.16 0.58 2.72
CA SER A 255 14.98 1.03 3.83
C SER A 255 16.47 0.72 3.63
N GLY A 256 17.34 1.59 4.13
CA GLY A 256 18.79 1.42 4.07
C GLY A 256 19.32 1.35 2.64
N ASN A 257 20.07 0.30 2.31
CA ASN A 257 20.67 0.10 0.98
C ASN A 257 19.74 -0.68 0.01
N ALA A 258 18.42 -0.69 0.24
CA ALA A 258 17.50 -1.50 -0.54
C ALA A 258 17.48 -1.12 -2.03
N ILE A 259 17.49 0.18 -2.34
CA ILE A 259 17.55 0.67 -3.73
C ILE A 259 18.81 0.14 -4.42
N GLU A 260 19.98 0.29 -3.81
CA GLU A 260 21.25 -0.19 -4.36
C GLU A 260 21.24 -1.72 -4.58
N ARG A 261 20.66 -2.48 -3.64
CA ARG A 261 20.50 -3.93 -3.78
C ARG A 261 19.63 -4.30 -4.98
N VAL A 262 18.53 -3.61 -5.19
CA VAL A 262 17.64 -3.81 -6.33
C VAL A 262 18.37 -3.48 -7.64
N GLU A 263 19.02 -2.32 -7.72
CA GLU A 263 19.75 -1.88 -8.91
C GLU A 263 20.87 -2.84 -9.31
N ASN A 264 21.58 -3.41 -8.33
CA ASN A 264 22.68 -4.37 -8.54
C ASN A 264 22.20 -5.82 -8.71
N SER A 265 20.92 -6.11 -8.57
CA SER A 265 20.38 -7.47 -8.74
C SER A 265 20.16 -7.84 -10.21
N ALA A 266 19.79 -9.09 -10.45
CA ALA A 266 19.43 -9.59 -11.77
C ALA A 266 17.98 -9.30 -12.17
N ILE A 267 17.27 -8.44 -11.43
CA ILE A 267 15.93 -8.01 -11.81
C ILE A 267 15.97 -7.10 -13.03
N ASP A 268 15.01 -7.24 -13.94
CA ASP A 268 14.87 -6.37 -15.09
C ASP A 268 14.14 -5.08 -14.71
N GLU A 269 12.96 -5.18 -14.08
CA GLU A 269 12.18 -4.04 -13.60
C GLU A 269 11.42 -4.39 -12.32
N LEU A 270 11.37 -3.44 -11.39
CA LEU A 270 10.56 -3.49 -10.16
C LEU A 270 9.49 -2.41 -10.22
N TYR A 271 8.24 -2.80 -10.39
CA TYR A 271 7.10 -1.90 -10.31
C TYR A 271 6.66 -1.74 -8.88
N VAL A 272 6.50 -0.50 -8.43
CA VAL A 272 6.03 -0.15 -7.09
C VAL A 272 4.94 0.91 -7.15
N SER A 273 4.10 1.00 -6.13
CA SER A 273 3.12 2.07 -6.05
C SER A 273 3.69 3.32 -5.38
N ASP A 274 2.97 4.43 -5.49
CA ASP A 274 3.26 5.67 -4.77
C ASP A 274 2.52 5.78 -3.42
N THR A 275 2.09 4.66 -2.83
CA THR A 275 1.54 4.61 -1.47
C THR A 275 2.53 5.08 -0.40
N ILE A 276 3.81 4.91 -0.67
CA ILE A 276 4.94 5.49 0.07
C ILE A 276 5.73 6.34 -0.93
N PRO A 277 5.99 7.62 -0.64
CA PRO A 277 6.71 8.47 -1.57
C PRO A 277 8.16 8.01 -1.73
N LEU A 278 8.59 7.83 -2.96
CA LEU A 278 9.98 7.56 -3.30
C LEU A 278 10.58 8.79 -3.96
N ASN A 279 11.63 9.32 -3.36
CA ASN A 279 12.38 10.46 -3.87
C ASN A 279 13.76 10.00 -4.38
N ASN A 280 14.33 10.74 -5.32
CA ASN A 280 15.72 10.57 -5.77
C ASN A 280 16.04 9.23 -6.49
N LEU A 281 15.09 8.63 -7.18
CA LEU A 281 15.41 7.54 -8.10
C LEU A 281 16.17 8.09 -9.33
N ALA A 282 17.19 7.36 -9.78
CA ALA A 282 17.89 7.72 -11.01
C ALA A 282 16.96 7.61 -12.24
N PRO A 283 17.14 8.42 -13.28
CA PRO A 283 16.29 8.36 -14.48
C PRO A 283 16.23 6.99 -15.15
N ASN A 284 17.31 6.22 -15.07
CA ASN A 284 17.45 4.87 -15.60
C ASN A 284 17.26 3.77 -14.55
N SER A 285 16.70 4.09 -13.38
CA SER A 285 16.44 3.12 -12.32
C SER A 285 15.58 1.96 -12.82
N LYS A 286 15.89 0.75 -12.35
CA LYS A 286 15.04 -0.44 -12.51
C LYS A 286 13.70 -0.32 -11.78
N ILE A 287 13.60 0.58 -10.80
CA ILE A 287 12.39 0.82 -10.01
C ILE A 287 11.48 1.77 -10.79
N LYS A 288 10.25 1.31 -11.09
CA LYS A 288 9.22 2.05 -11.84
C LYS A 288 8.03 2.35 -10.93
N ILE A 289 7.70 3.62 -10.75
CA ILE A 289 6.59 4.02 -9.89
C ILE A 289 5.28 4.06 -10.70
N LYS A 290 4.26 3.33 -10.24
CA LYS A 290 2.88 3.39 -10.73
C LYS A 290 2.03 4.15 -9.73
N THR A 291 1.29 5.16 -10.20
CA THR A 291 0.46 5.94 -9.28
C THR A 291 -0.81 5.21 -8.89
N SER A 292 -1.12 5.20 -7.61
CA SER A 292 -2.35 4.66 -7.03
C SER A 292 -3.49 5.70 -6.97
N ALA A 293 -3.23 6.92 -7.44
CA ALA A 293 -4.14 8.07 -7.27
C ALA A 293 -5.53 7.81 -7.85
N ALA A 294 -5.66 7.18 -9.02
CA ALA A 294 -6.95 6.88 -9.63
C ALA A 294 -7.80 5.93 -8.76
N LEU A 295 -7.20 4.88 -8.21
CA LEU A 295 -7.90 3.92 -7.34
C LEU A 295 -8.38 4.59 -6.05
N PHE A 296 -7.54 5.40 -5.40
CA PHE A 296 -7.95 6.17 -4.22
C PHE A 296 -9.01 7.20 -4.54
N ALA A 297 -8.87 7.93 -5.65
CA ALA A 297 -9.84 8.93 -6.08
C ALA A 297 -11.22 8.29 -6.33
N GLU A 298 -11.26 7.19 -7.07
CA GLU A 298 -12.49 6.45 -7.35
C GLU A 298 -13.12 5.88 -6.06
N SER A 299 -12.31 5.38 -5.13
CA SER A 299 -12.79 4.91 -3.84
C SER A 299 -13.36 6.04 -2.98
N ILE A 300 -12.73 7.21 -2.99
CA ILE A 300 -13.20 8.40 -2.27
C ILE A 300 -14.56 8.86 -2.81
N ILE A 301 -14.71 9.01 -4.13
CA ILE A 301 -15.95 9.51 -4.72
C ILE A 301 -17.09 8.50 -4.53
N ARG A 302 -16.86 7.20 -4.70
CA ARG A 302 -17.85 6.17 -4.43
C ARG A 302 -18.24 6.12 -2.95
N SER A 303 -17.28 6.22 -2.05
CA SER A 303 -17.53 6.30 -0.61
C SER A 303 -18.36 7.55 -0.26
N HIS A 304 -18.11 8.69 -0.90
CA HIS A 304 -18.88 9.92 -0.74
C HIS A 304 -20.35 9.73 -1.17
N HIS A 305 -20.57 9.10 -2.32
CA HIS A 305 -21.90 8.82 -2.85
C HIS A 305 -22.57 7.58 -2.26
N SER A 306 -21.93 6.90 -1.29
CA SER A 306 -22.42 5.65 -0.70
C SER A 306 -22.57 4.51 -1.74
N GLU A 307 -21.71 4.49 -2.75
CA GLU A 307 -21.65 3.49 -3.79
C GLU A 307 -20.69 2.35 -3.43
N SER A 308 -20.87 1.17 -4.09
CA SER A 308 -19.98 0.02 -3.89
C SER A 308 -18.60 0.23 -4.53
N ILE A 309 -17.54 -0.13 -3.81
CA ILE A 309 -16.17 -0.17 -4.31
C ILE A 309 -15.78 -1.52 -4.92
N SER A 310 -16.59 -2.57 -4.75
CA SER A 310 -16.26 -3.94 -5.16
C SER A 310 -15.99 -4.07 -6.66
N SER A 311 -16.66 -3.28 -7.47
CA SER A 311 -16.47 -3.25 -8.92
C SER A 311 -15.11 -2.71 -9.37
N LEU A 312 -14.33 -2.07 -8.47
CA LEU A 312 -12.98 -1.61 -8.78
C LEU A 312 -11.96 -2.76 -8.90
N PHE A 313 -12.32 -3.94 -8.44
CA PHE A 313 -11.35 -5.03 -8.27
C PHE A 313 -11.74 -6.33 -8.92
N GLU A 314 -12.90 -6.46 -9.59
CA GLU A 314 -13.41 -7.75 -10.08
C GLU A 314 -13.10 -8.87 -9.07
N ILE A 315 -13.61 -8.72 -7.84
CA ILE A 315 -13.40 -9.73 -6.81
C ILE A 315 -14.23 -10.94 -7.23
N ASP A 316 -13.56 -11.91 -7.84
CA ASP A 316 -14.11 -13.23 -8.09
C ASP A 316 -14.54 -13.85 -6.76
N LYS A 317 -15.86 -13.91 -6.56
CA LYS A 317 -16.49 -14.65 -5.47
C LYS A 317 -16.52 -16.12 -5.85
N SER A 318 -15.36 -16.78 -5.84
CA SER A 318 -15.30 -18.23 -5.97
C SER A 318 -14.25 -18.83 -5.04
#